data_c241d593370682e3d44effb236ba00a0
#
_entry.id   c241d593370682e3d44effb236ba00a0
#
_cell.length_a   1.000
_cell.length_b   1.000
_cell.length_c   1.000
_cell.angle_alpha   90.00
_cell.angle_beta   90.00
_cell.angle_gamma   90.00
#
_symmetry.space_group_name_H-M   'P 1'
#
loop_
_entity.id
_entity.type
_entity.pdbx_description
1 polymer ?
#
loop_
_entity_poly.entity_id
_entity_poly.type
_entity_poly.pdbx_seq_one_letter_code
_entity_poly.pdbx_strand_id
1 'polypeptide(L)'
;FLPIYSKLKTQNGEVLAFIYFKKVLYRVVFSLFILMIIFQITMPFIIHFLAPGFLNNQNVVEQTTTLSRITIIFMPLISIVAILGVATNVSGKFWVLAFTPTILNTSIIIGCFFINDYWTIKSLPLAIATVFGGLIQIMFILIMIKKFQIFEFNDLETKNYFKKENKLIKFEINQTWKKFLPAAFGGGILQINLLVDTILASLLGFGSISYLYFADR
;
A
#
# COMPACT_ATOMS: atom_id res chain seq x y z
N PHE A 1 7.90 -11.21 -5.86
CA PHE A 1 9.05 -10.54 -5.21
C PHE A 1 9.73 -11.45 -4.18
N LEU A 2 8.98 -11.95 -3.16
CA LEU A 2 9.53 -12.77 -2.06
C LEU A 2 10.37 -13.97 -2.54
N PRO A 3 9.92 -14.83 -3.50
CA PRO A 3 10.72 -15.99 -3.94
C PRO A 3 12.06 -15.59 -4.57
N ILE A 4 12.09 -14.49 -5.33
CA ILE A 4 13.32 -14.03 -5.99
C ILE A 4 14.28 -13.44 -4.95
N TYR A 5 13.77 -12.66 -3.99
CA TYR A 5 14.57 -12.11 -2.92
C TYR A 5 15.17 -13.21 -2.03
N SER A 6 14.37 -14.20 -1.63
CA SER A 6 14.86 -15.35 -0.86
C SER A 6 15.91 -16.16 -1.61
N LYS A 7 15.69 -16.44 -2.90
CA LYS A 7 16.65 -17.13 -3.76
C LYS A 7 17.99 -16.38 -3.85
N LEU A 8 17.94 -15.06 -4.08
CA LEU A 8 19.14 -14.25 -4.15
C LEU A 8 19.90 -14.26 -2.81
N LYS A 9 19.18 -14.17 -1.68
CA LYS A 9 19.80 -14.20 -0.36
C LYS A 9 20.54 -15.52 -0.09
N THR A 10 19.96 -16.66 -0.49
CA THR A 10 20.53 -17.99 -0.23
C THR A 10 21.62 -18.37 -1.24
N GLN A 11 21.50 -17.99 -2.51
CA GLN A 11 22.42 -18.45 -3.58
C GLN A 11 23.54 -17.44 -3.89
N ASN A 12 23.28 -16.14 -3.79
CA ASN A 12 24.20 -15.08 -4.22
C ASN A 12 24.70 -14.16 -3.09
N GLY A 13 24.21 -14.42 -1.87
CA GLY A 13 24.62 -13.67 -0.69
C GLY A 13 23.74 -12.46 -0.37
N GLU A 14 23.90 -11.99 0.84
CA GLU A 14 23.01 -10.96 1.44
C GLU A 14 23.17 -9.60 0.77
N VAL A 15 24.39 -9.22 0.36
CA VAL A 15 24.67 -7.92 -0.27
C VAL A 15 23.92 -7.79 -1.59
N LEU A 16 23.94 -8.82 -2.43
CA LEU A 16 23.26 -8.81 -3.73
C LEU A 16 21.74 -8.78 -3.56
N ALA A 17 21.23 -9.56 -2.61
CA ALA A 17 19.81 -9.55 -2.25
C ALA A 17 19.36 -8.16 -1.79
N PHE A 18 20.16 -7.48 -0.96
CA PHE A 18 19.86 -6.12 -0.51
C PHE A 18 19.84 -5.10 -1.66
N ILE A 19 20.80 -5.17 -2.58
CA ILE A 19 20.82 -4.28 -3.75
C ILE A 19 19.57 -4.48 -4.61
N TYR A 20 19.19 -5.74 -4.85
CA TYR A 20 17.97 -6.07 -5.57
C TYR A 20 16.75 -5.51 -4.84
N PHE A 21 16.64 -5.75 -3.52
CA PHE A 21 15.56 -5.25 -2.65
C PHE A 21 15.42 -3.72 -2.77
N LYS A 22 16.53 -2.97 -2.59
CA LYS A 22 16.54 -1.52 -2.66
C LYS A 22 16.10 -0.99 -4.04
N LYS A 23 16.55 -1.64 -5.12
CA LYS A 23 16.14 -1.25 -6.49
C LYS A 23 14.65 -1.52 -6.75
N VAL A 24 14.12 -2.65 -6.28
CA VAL A 24 12.69 -2.96 -6.43
C VAL A 24 11.86 -2.01 -5.59
N LEU A 25 12.21 -1.79 -4.31
CA LEU A 25 11.54 -0.85 -3.42
C LEU A 25 11.44 0.53 -4.06
N TYR A 26 12.58 1.07 -4.54
CA TYR A 26 12.60 2.39 -5.17
C TYR A 26 11.67 2.47 -6.40
N ARG A 27 11.70 1.45 -7.28
CA ARG A 27 10.85 1.44 -8.48
C ARG A 27 9.37 1.35 -8.13
N VAL A 28 9.01 0.49 -7.19
CA VAL A 28 7.61 0.35 -6.76
C VAL A 28 7.12 1.65 -6.12
N VAL A 29 7.88 2.23 -5.20
CA VAL A 29 7.53 3.48 -4.54
C VAL A 29 7.35 4.61 -5.57
N PHE A 30 8.28 4.72 -6.52
CA PHE A 30 8.20 5.72 -7.58
C PHE A 30 6.98 5.54 -8.48
N SER A 31 6.69 4.29 -8.91
CA SER A 31 5.51 3.98 -9.73
C SER A 31 4.21 4.27 -8.99
N LEU A 32 4.13 3.92 -7.71
CA LEU A 32 2.95 4.17 -6.89
C LEU A 32 2.77 5.65 -6.58
N PHE A 33 3.85 6.40 -6.43
CA PHE A 33 3.79 7.85 -6.26
C PHE A 33 3.23 8.55 -7.50
N ILE A 34 3.66 8.14 -8.69
CA ILE A 34 3.10 8.63 -9.95
C ILE A 34 1.61 8.27 -10.03
N LEU A 35 1.26 7.02 -9.75
CA LEU A 35 -0.13 6.56 -9.77
C LEU A 35 -1.00 7.32 -8.76
N MET A 36 -0.48 7.59 -7.56
CA MET A 36 -1.15 8.41 -6.56
C MET A 36 -1.43 9.83 -7.09
N ILE A 37 -0.47 10.47 -7.76
CA ILE A 37 -0.67 11.80 -8.35
C ILE A 37 -1.76 11.76 -9.42
N ILE A 38 -1.75 10.73 -10.28
CA ILE A 38 -2.79 10.55 -11.30
C ILE A 38 -4.17 10.43 -10.62
N PHE A 39 -4.30 9.60 -9.61
CA PHE A 39 -5.55 9.45 -8.87
C PHE A 39 -5.97 10.73 -8.15
N GLN A 40 -5.03 11.51 -7.59
CA GLN A 40 -5.35 12.81 -6.99
C GLN A 40 -6.03 13.76 -7.99
N ILE A 41 -5.54 13.80 -9.22
CA ILE A 41 -6.07 14.67 -10.28
C ILE A 41 -7.42 14.13 -10.79
N THR A 42 -7.49 12.82 -11.01
CA THR A 42 -8.66 12.16 -11.62
C THR A 42 -9.76 11.79 -10.62
N MET A 43 -9.54 12.02 -9.31
CA MET A 43 -10.47 11.60 -8.26
C MET A 43 -11.93 12.02 -8.48
N PRO A 44 -12.24 13.26 -8.88
CA PRO A 44 -13.63 13.64 -9.15
C PRO A 44 -14.29 12.77 -10.22
N PHE A 45 -13.58 12.46 -11.31
CA PHE A 45 -14.09 11.58 -12.39
C PHE A 45 -14.27 10.15 -11.90
N ILE A 46 -13.34 9.66 -11.06
CA ILE A 46 -13.42 8.32 -10.48
C ILE A 46 -14.67 8.20 -9.61
N ILE A 47 -14.96 9.18 -8.76
CA ILE A 47 -16.16 9.17 -7.91
C ILE A 47 -17.44 9.22 -8.76
N HIS A 48 -17.48 10.03 -9.82
CA HIS A 48 -18.62 10.05 -10.75
C HIS A 48 -18.88 8.68 -11.38
N PHE A 49 -17.82 7.95 -11.70
CA PHE A 49 -17.94 6.62 -12.29
C PHE A 49 -18.30 5.53 -11.28
N LEU A 50 -17.68 5.56 -10.09
CA LEU A 50 -17.86 4.50 -9.07
C LEU A 50 -19.11 4.66 -8.22
N ALA A 51 -19.62 5.88 -8.08
CA ALA A 51 -20.79 6.17 -7.26
C ALA A 51 -21.77 7.11 -7.97
N PRO A 52 -22.34 6.71 -9.12
CA PRO A 52 -23.27 7.55 -9.89
C PRO A 52 -24.50 7.95 -9.08
N GLY A 53 -24.94 7.14 -8.10
CA GLY A 53 -26.03 7.48 -7.21
C GLY A 53 -25.77 8.68 -6.29
N PHE A 54 -24.51 9.07 -6.09
CA PHE A 54 -24.16 10.25 -5.30
C PHE A 54 -24.30 11.57 -6.06
N LEU A 55 -24.42 11.53 -7.39
CA LEU A 55 -24.49 12.71 -8.26
C LEU A 55 -25.70 13.61 -7.95
N ASN A 56 -26.75 13.06 -7.38
CA ASN A 56 -27.94 13.80 -6.95
C ASN A 56 -27.68 14.72 -5.73
N ASN A 57 -26.53 14.55 -5.04
CA ASN A 57 -26.18 15.34 -3.88
C ASN A 57 -24.73 15.81 -3.97
N GLN A 58 -24.52 17.04 -4.42
CA GLN A 58 -23.21 17.63 -4.64
C GLN A 58 -22.33 17.63 -3.37
N ASN A 59 -22.92 17.84 -2.20
CA ASN A 59 -22.21 17.79 -0.93
C ASN A 59 -21.59 16.40 -0.66
N VAL A 60 -22.32 15.33 -0.98
CA VAL A 60 -21.83 13.95 -0.82
C VAL A 60 -20.69 13.67 -1.76
N VAL A 61 -20.78 14.10 -3.02
CA VAL A 61 -19.70 13.97 -4.02
C VAL A 61 -18.43 14.68 -3.55
N GLU A 62 -18.55 15.93 -3.07
CA GLU A 62 -17.42 16.72 -2.60
C GLU A 62 -16.76 16.10 -1.37
N GLN A 63 -17.55 15.69 -0.38
CA GLN A 63 -17.05 14.99 0.81
C GLN A 63 -16.34 13.68 0.45
N THR A 64 -16.96 12.85 -0.40
CA THR A 64 -16.38 11.58 -0.84
C THR A 64 -15.08 11.81 -1.59
N THR A 65 -15.04 12.80 -2.48
CA THR A 65 -13.83 13.16 -3.23
C THR A 65 -12.70 13.59 -2.29
N THR A 66 -13.00 14.43 -1.31
CA THR A 66 -12.02 14.90 -0.33
C THR A 66 -11.48 13.77 0.53
N LEU A 67 -12.35 12.92 1.07
CA LEU A 67 -11.94 11.76 1.87
C LEU A 67 -11.11 10.77 1.05
N SER A 68 -11.50 10.51 -0.21
CA SER A 68 -10.77 9.61 -1.10
C SER A 68 -9.40 10.16 -1.47
N ARG A 69 -9.26 11.47 -1.68
CA ARG A 69 -7.96 12.12 -1.90
C ARG A 69 -7.01 11.97 -0.72
N ILE A 70 -7.52 12.02 0.50
CA ILE A 70 -6.70 11.81 1.70
C ILE A 70 -6.33 10.34 1.82
N THR A 71 -7.29 9.44 1.71
CA THR A 71 -7.06 8.01 1.94
C THR A 71 -6.19 7.37 0.87
N ILE A 72 -6.19 7.86 -0.39
CA ILE A 72 -5.33 7.32 -1.44
C ILE A 72 -3.83 7.46 -1.12
N ILE A 73 -3.44 8.38 -0.24
CA ILE A 73 -2.08 8.52 0.24
C ILE A 73 -1.62 7.27 1.00
N PHE A 74 -2.56 6.52 1.59
CA PHE A 74 -2.25 5.26 2.27
C PHE A 74 -1.75 4.17 1.31
N MET A 75 -2.12 4.20 0.02
CA MET A 75 -1.75 3.18 -0.96
C MET A 75 -0.23 2.99 -1.12
N PRO A 76 0.59 4.03 -1.36
CA PRO A 76 2.04 3.86 -1.38
C PRO A 76 2.62 3.47 0.00
N LEU A 77 2.03 3.94 1.10
CA LEU A 77 2.51 3.63 2.45
C LEU A 77 2.38 2.14 2.76
N ILE A 78 1.19 1.55 2.54
CA ILE A 78 0.98 0.12 2.80
C ILE A 78 1.84 -0.76 1.87
N SER A 79 2.11 -0.30 0.65
CA SER A 79 2.99 -1.02 -0.29
C SER A 79 4.45 -1.02 0.18
N ILE A 80 4.93 0.08 0.77
CA ILE A 80 6.24 0.15 1.42
C ILE A 80 6.28 -0.83 2.60
N VAL A 81 5.26 -0.83 3.46
CA VAL A 81 5.11 -1.76 4.58
C VAL A 81 5.21 -3.21 4.10
N ALA A 82 4.47 -3.56 3.04
CA ALA A 82 4.48 -4.92 2.48
C ALA A 82 5.86 -5.32 1.97
N ILE A 83 6.57 -4.45 1.25
CA ILE A 83 7.92 -4.75 0.72
C ILE A 83 8.94 -4.87 1.86
N LEU A 84 8.93 -3.95 2.82
CA LEU A 84 9.81 -4.02 4.00
C LEU A 84 9.51 -5.27 4.83
N GLY A 85 8.24 -5.66 4.95
CA GLY A 85 7.81 -6.87 5.62
C GLY A 85 8.32 -8.15 4.98
N VAL A 86 8.56 -8.18 3.65
CA VAL A 86 9.22 -9.33 3.01
C VAL A 86 10.62 -9.55 3.58
N ALA A 87 11.38 -8.48 3.83
CA ALA A 87 12.72 -8.60 4.39
C ALA A 87 12.68 -9.20 5.82
N THR A 88 11.71 -8.79 6.64
CA THR A 88 11.53 -9.36 7.98
C THR A 88 11.09 -10.83 7.93
N ASN A 89 10.22 -11.19 6.99
CA ASN A 89 9.75 -12.57 6.80
C ASN A 89 10.88 -13.50 6.34
N VAL A 90 11.70 -13.09 5.38
CA VAL A 90 12.86 -13.88 4.91
C VAL A 90 13.92 -14.03 6.00
N SER A 91 13.95 -13.12 6.95
CA SER A 91 14.83 -13.21 8.13
C SER A 91 14.18 -13.98 9.31
N GLY A 92 13.04 -14.67 9.08
CA GLY A 92 12.34 -15.46 10.08
C GLY A 92 11.55 -14.66 11.13
N LYS A 93 11.38 -13.35 10.92
CA LYS A 93 10.66 -12.46 11.86
C LYS A 93 9.23 -12.18 11.37
N PHE A 94 8.44 -13.24 11.15
CA PHE A 94 7.10 -13.17 10.57
C PHE A 94 6.12 -12.29 11.36
N TRP A 95 6.24 -12.28 12.69
CA TRP A 95 5.35 -11.52 13.57
C TRP A 95 5.39 -10.01 13.32
N VAL A 96 6.52 -9.49 12.82
CA VAL A 96 6.70 -8.05 12.56
C VAL A 96 5.68 -7.57 11.52
N LEU A 97 5.59 -8.25 10.38
CA LEU A 97 4.60 -7.90 9.35
C LEU A 97 3.18 -8.22 9.82
N ALA A 98 2.97 -9.35 10.51
CA ALA A 98 1.66 -9.75 11.01
C ALA A 98 1.07 -8.76 12.04
N PHE A 99 1.91 -8.00 12.75
CA PHE A 99 1.48 -7.00 13.72
C PHE A 99 1.03 -5.67 13.08
N THR A 100 1.40 -5.39 11.82
CA THR A 100 1.12 -4.10 11.19
C THR A 100 -0.38 -3.77 11.07
N PRO A 101 -1.31 -4.70 10.79
CA PRO A 101 -2.74 -4.39 10.78
C PRO A 101 -3.27 -3.89 12.14
N THR A 102 -2.71 -4.40 13.24
CA THR A 102 -3.08 -3.94 14.59
C THR A 102 -2.75 -2.46 14.79
N ILE A 103 -1.62 -1.99 14.26
CA ILE A 103 -1.23 -0.57 14.30
C ILE A 103 -2.24 0.28 13.55
N LEU A 104 -2.63 -0.14 12.34
CA LEU A 104 -3.62 0.58 11.55
C LEU A 104 -4.96 0.66 12.26
N ASN A 105 -5.48 -0.48 12.74
CA ASN A 105 -6.75 -0.55 13.44
C ASN A 105 -6.74 0.33 14.70
N THR A 106 -5.65 0.30 15.47
CA THR A 106 -5.49 1.18 16.64
C THR A 106 -5.50 2.65 16.24
N SER A 107 -4.83 3.02 15.15
CA SER A 107 -4.84 4.40 14.64
C SER A 107 -6.25 4.85 14.26
N ILE A 108 -7.02 3.99 13.58
CA ILE A 108 -8.41 4.28 13.20
C ILE A 108 -9.30 4.42 14.44
N ILE A 109 -9.15 3.53 15.44
CA ILE A 109 -9.89 3.62 16.71
C ILE A 109 -9.60 4.94 17.42
N ILE A 110 -8.33 5.35 17.48
CA ILE A 110 -7.94 6.67 18.02
C ILE A 110 -8.61 7.78 17.21
N GLY A 111 -8.62 7.68 15.88
CA GLY A 111 -9.31 8.63 15.00
C GLY A 111 -10.79 8.78 15.30
N CYS A 112 -11.48 7.71 15.73
CA CYS A 112 -12.89 7.76 16.12
C CYS A 112 -13.14 8.71 17.30
N PHE A 113 -12.21 8.82 18.26
CA PHE A 113 -12.37 9.73 19.41
C PHE A 113 -12.28 11.20 19.03
N PHE A 114 -11.77 11.52 17.85
CA PHE A 114 -11.70 12.89 17.33
C PHE A 114 -12.89 13.26 16.44
N ILE A 115 -13.88 12.38 16.27
CA ILE A 115 -15.11 12.70 15.55
C ILE A 115 -15.94 13.63 16.42
N ASN A 116 -16.12 14.85 15.95
CA ASN A 116 -16.93 15.87 16.63
C ASN A 116 -17.54 16.84 15.61
N ASP A 117 -18.37 17.76 16.09
CA ASP A 117 -19.08 18.72 15.25
C ASP A 117 -18.19 19.89 14.74
N TYR A 118 -16.94 20.00 15.19
CA TYR A 118 -15.98 21.00 14.67
C TYR A 118 -15.54 20.69 13.23
N TRP A 119 -15.64 19.42 12.81
CA TRP A 119 -15.24 19.02 11.46
C TRP A 119 -16.40 19.19 10.49
N THR A 120 -16.21 19.97 9.42
CA THR A 120 -17.18 20.09 8.32
C THR A 120 -17.51 18.72 7.71
N ILE A 121 -16.52 17.83 7.64
CA ILE A 121 -16.68 16.43 7.24
C ILE A 121 -16.41 15.56 8.47
N LYS A 122 -17.44 14.97 9.08
CA LYS A 122 -17.33 14.18 10.32
C LYS A 122 -16.38 12.99 10.20
N SER A 123 -16.21 12.42 9.00
CA SER A 123 -15.31 11.28 8.73
C SER A 123 -13.86 11.69 8.44
N LEU A 124 -13.54 12.99 8.43
CA LEU A 124 -12.20 13.48 8.13
C LEU A 124 -11.12 12.93 9.10
N PRO A 125 -11.35 12.87 10.44
CA PRO A 125 -10.40 12.29 11.37
C PRO A 125 -10.05 10.83 11.05
N LEU A 126 -10.98 10.03 10.54
CA LEU A 126 -10.73 8.64 10.14
C LEU A 126 -9.81 8.54 8.93
N ALA A 127 -10.03 9.39 7.91
CA ALA A 127 -9.18 9.44 6.73
C ALA A 127 -7.74 9.84 7.11
N ILE A 128 -7.59 10.84 7.98
CA ILE A 128 -6.30 11.27 8.51
C ILE A 128 -5.64 10.15 9.34
N ALA A 129 -6.40 9.51 10.24
CA ALA A 129 -5.91 8.41 11.07
C ALA A 129 -5.40 7.22 10.23
N THR A 130 -6.03 6.94 9.09
CA THR A 130 -5.58 5.90 8.15
C THR A 130 -4.19 6.22 7.60
N VAL A 131 -3.94 7.45 7.18
CA VAL A 131 -2.63 7.88 6.66
C VAL A 131 -1.58 7.85 7.76
N PHE A 132 -1.90 8.39 8.95
CA PHE A 132 -1.00 8.32 10.10
C PHE A 132 -0.69 6.88 10.52
N GLY A 133 -1.69 5.99 10.49
CA GLY A 133 -1.50 4.57 10.73
C GLY A 133 -0.48 3.96 9.78
N GLY A 134 -0.55 4.30 8.48
CA GLY A 134 0.42 3.87 7.47
C GLY A 134 1.85 4.37 7.75
N LEU A 135 2.00 5.61 8.18
CA LEU A 135 3.29 6.18 8.57
C LEU A 135 3.87 5.47 9.81
N ILE A 136 3.04 5.23 10.82
CA ILE A 136 3.45 4.51 12.04
C ILE A 136 3.86 3.06 11.70
N GLN A 137 3.15 2.38 10.80
CA GLN A 137 3.51 1.04 10.32
C GLN A 137 4.90 1.02 9.67
N ILE A 138 5.20 1.99 8.80
CA ILE A 138 6.54 2.11 8.18
C ILE A 138 7.60 2.31 9.27
N MET A 139 7.37 3.25 10.19
CA MET A 139 8.30 3.55 11.26
C MET A 139 8.55 2.32 12.15
N PHE A 140 7.49 1.59 12.50
CA PHE A 140 7.57 0.35 13.25
C PHE A 140 8.45 -0.70 12.55
N ILE A 141 8.20 -0.98 11.25
CA ILE A 141 9.00 -1.96 10.51
C ILE A 141 10.46 -1.53 10.39
N LEU A 142 10.73 -0.25 10.14
CA LEU A 142 12.10 0.26 10.06
C LEU A 142 12.85 0.11 11.38
N ILE A 143 12.19 0.38 12.52
CA ILE A 143 12.74 0.14 13.86
C ILE A 143 13.07 -1.35 14.04
N MET A 144 12.16 -2.24 13.62
CA MET A 144 12.38 -3.68 13.73
C MET A 144 13.50 -4.18 12.81
N ILE A 145 13.60 -3.67 11.59
CA ILE A 145 14.71 -3.98 10.67
C ILE A 145 16.05 -3.59 11.29
N LYS A 146 16.13 -2.40 11.91
CA LYS A 146 17.32 -1.95 12.62
C LYS A 146 17.61 -2.80 13.85
N LYS A 147 16.60 -3.07 14.68
CA LYS A 147 16.75 -3.88 15.91
C LYS A 147 17.25 -5.29 15.63
N PHE A 148 16.79 -5.92 14.55
CA PHE A 148 17.18 -7.27 14.16
C PHE A 148 18.36 -7.31 13.19
N GLN A 149 18.98 -6.18 12.92
CA GLN A 149 20.16 -6.05 12.06
C GLN A 149 19.98 -6.73 10.67
N ILE A 150 18.77 -6.59 10.08
CA ILE A 150 18.41 -7.31 8.86
C ILE A 150 19.22 -6.83 7.65
N PHE A 151 19.70 -5.59 7.67
CA PHE A 151 20.48 -4.93 6.62
C PHE A 151 21.74 -4.27 7.18
N GLU A 152 22.62 -5.05 7.81
CA GLU A 152 23.95 -4.56 8.20
C GLU A 152 24.97 -4.90 7.11
N PHE A 153 25.28 -3.88 6.28
CA PHE A 153 26.32 -3.98 5.26
C PHE A 153 27.24 -2.77 5.29
N ASN A 154 28.52 -3.00 5.02
CA ASN A 154 29.49 -1.94 4.82
C ASN A 154 29.22 -1.22 3.49
N ASP A 155 29.13 0.12 3.51
CA ASP A 155 28.90 0.94 2.31
C ASP A 155 29.93 0.69 1.20
N LEU A 156 31.15 0.28 1.55
CA LEU A 156 32.22 -0.06 0.60
C LEU A 156 31.93 -1.37 -0.15
N GLU A 157 31.37 -2.36 0.53
CA GLU A 157 31.00 -3.63 -0.10
C GLU A 157 29.86 -3.44 -1.10
N THR A 158 28.84 -2.69 -0.72
CA THR A 158 27.70 -2.40 -1.60
C THR A 158 28.12 -1.65 -2.85
N LYS A 159 29.05 -0.69 -2.79
CA LYS A 159 29.55 0.05 -3.96
C LYS A 159 30.33 -0.82 -4.94
N ASN A 160 31.17 -1.75 -4.46
CA ASN A 160 31.95 -2.65 -5.30
C ASN A 160 31.07 -3.67 -6.04
N TYR A 161 30.05 -4.20 -5.38
CA TYR A 161 29.06 -5.09 -6.01
C TYR A 161 28.17 -4.37 -7.03
N PHE A 162 27.85 -3.10 -6.82
CA PHE A 162 27.10 -2.30 -7.80
C PHE A 162 27.75 -2.24 -9.18
N LYS A 163 29.07 -2.26 -9.24
CA LYS A 163 29.82 -2.20 -10.50
C LYS A 163 29.90 -3.57 -11.22
N LYS A 164 29.95 -4.67 -10.49
CA LYS A 164 30.31 -6.00 -11.05
C LYS A 164 29.10 -6.81 -11.53
N GLU A 165 27.89 -6.66 -10.94
CA GLU A 165 26.76 -7.58 -11.18
C GLU A 165 25.48 -6.91 -11.70
N ASN A 166 25.59 -5.80 -12.41
CA ASN A 166 24.43 -5.10 -12.99
C ASN A 166 23.57 -5.96 -13.93
N LYS A 167 24.16 -6.97 -14.59
CA LYS A 167 23.42 -7.85 -15.52
C LYS A 167 22.44 -8.78 -14.80
N LEU A 168 22.88 -9.43 -13.73
CA LEU A 168 22.07 -10.40 -12.98
C LEU A 168 20.93 -9.70 -12.25
N ILE A 169 21.21 -8.59 -11.58
CA ILE A 169 20.18 -7.79 -10.90
C ILE A 169 19.16 -7.25 -11.90
N LYS A 170 19.60 -6.76 -13.07
CA LYS A 170 18.70 -6.27 -14.12
C LYS A 170 17.81 -7.39 -14.66
N PHE A 171 18.34 -8.59 -14.82
CA PHE A 171 17.58 -9.77 -15.22
C PHE A 171 16.53 -10.14 -14.19
N GLU A 172 16.88 -10.25 -12.91
CA GLU A 172 15.95 -10.63 -11.84
C GLU A 172 14.85 -9.55 -11.61
N ILE A 173 15.19 -8.27 -11.78
CA ILE A 173 14.19 -7.21 -11.74
C ILE A 173 13.21 -7.34 -12.92
N ASN A 174 13.68 -7.60 -14.13
CA ASN A 174 12.81 -7.84 -15.29
C ASN A 174 11.90 -9.07 -15.09
N GLN A 175 12.45 -10.14 -14.52
CA GLN A 175 11.68 -11.32 -14.12
C GLN A 175 10.57 -10.97 -13.12
N THR A 176 10.88 -10.10 -12.14
CA THR A 176 9.89 -9.64 -11.15
C THR A 176 8.73 -8.92 -11.83
N TRP A 177 9.01 -7.98 -12.73
CA TRP A 177 7.97 -7.25 -13.46
C TRP A 177 7.16 -8.14 -14.40
N LYS A 178 7.81 -9.07 -15.10
CA LYS A 178 7.11 -10.04 -15.96
C LYS A 178 6.14 -10.92 -15.17
N LYS A 179 6.48 -11.30 -13.94
CA LYS A 179 5.58 -12.08 -13.06
C LYS A 179 4.54 -11.22 -12.34
N PHE A 180 4.86 -9.95 -12.10
CA PHE A 180 3.96 -9.02 -11.42
C PHE A 180 2.74 -8.68 -12.28
N LEU A 181 2.92 -8.42 -13.59
CA LEU A 181 1.81 -8.06 -14.47
C LEU A 181 0.68 -9.11 -14.49
N PRO A 182 0.94 -10.39 -14.80
CA PRO A 182 -0.12 -11.40 -14.77
C PRO A 182 -0.76 -11.58 -13.40
N ALA A 183 0.03 -11.49 -12.32
CA ALA A 183 -0.49 -11.55 -10.95
C ALA A 183 -1.39 -10.37 -10.59
N ALA A 184 -1.04 -9.16 -11.05
CA ALA A 184 -1.86 -7.96 -10.87
C ALA A 184 -3.18 -8.06 -11.64
N PHE A 185 -3.16 -8.57 -12.87
CA PHE A 185 -4.38 -8.82 -13.64
C PHE A 185 -5.26 -9.88 -12.98
N GLY A 186 -4.68 -10.99 -12.54
CA GLY A 186 -5.43 -12.05 -11.85
C GLY A 186 -6.09 -11.57 -10.55
N GLY A 187 -5.36 -10.81 -9.73
CA GLY A 187 -5.93 -10.16 -8.54
C GLY A 187 -6.95 -9.08 -8.86
N GLY A 188 -6.78 -8.36 -9.98
CA GLY A 188 -7.70 -7.31 -10.44
C GLY A 188 -9.09 -7.81 -10.83
N ILE A 189 -9.19 -9.05 -11.33
CA ILE A 189 -10.48 -9.63 -11.73
C ILE A 189 -11.45 -9.70 -10.53
N LEU A 190 -10.96 -10.12 -9.36
CA LEU A 190 -11.78 -10.15 -8.14
C LEU A 190 -12.23 -8.73 -7.72
N GLN A 191 -11.40 -7.73 -7.96
CA GLN A 191 -11.73 -6.33 -7.65
C GLN A 191 -12.79 -5.74 -8.60
N ILE A 192 -12.87 -6.23 -9.86
CA ILE A 192 -13.91 -5.80 -10.81
C ILE A 192 -15.30 -6.15 -10.28
N ASN A 193 -15.47 -7.33 -9.68
CA ASN A 193 -16.74 -7.71 -9.08
C ASN A 193 -17.15 -6.73 -7.97
N LEU A 194 -16.25 -6.45 -7.03
CA LEU A 194 -16.47 -5.46 -5.97
C LEU A 194 -16.76 -4.05 -6.50
N LEU A 195 -16.15 -3.66 -7.62
CA LEU A 195 -16.44 -2.38 -8.26
C LEU A 195 -17.87 -2.34 -8.82
N VAL A 196 -18.30 -3.39 -9.53
CA VAL A 196 -19.67 -3.49 -10.05
C VAL A 196 -20.68 -3.44 -8.91
N ASP A 197 -20.45 -4.21 -7.85
CA ASP A 197 -21.31 -4.24 -6.68
C ASP A 197 -21.40 -2.87 -6.00
N THR A 198 -20.27 -2.15 -5.90
CA THR A 198 -20.23 -0.77 -5.35
C THR A 198 -21.03 0.21 -6.21
N ILE A 199 -20.90 0.12 -7.56
CA ILE A 199 -21.65 0.96 -8.48
C ILE A 199 -23.15 0.71 -8.33
N LEU A 200 -23.58 -0.55 -8.31
CA LEU A 200 -24.99 -0.93 -8.14
C LEU A 200 -25.52 -0.49 -6.78
N ALA A 201 -24.75 -0.71 -5.70
CA ALA A 201 -25.14 -0.30 -4.36
C ALA A 201 -25.27 1.24 -4.24
N SER A 202 -24.48 2.01 -5.01
CA SER A 202 -24.58 3.48 -5.01
C SER A 202 -25.92 3.99 -5.56
N LEU A 203 -26.57 3.22 -6.44
CA LEU A 203 -27.87 3.55 -7.04
C LEU A 203 -29.06 3.21 -6.12
N LEU A 204 -28.80 2.42 -5.08
CA LEU A 204 -29.82 2.06 -4.08
C LEU A 204 -29.93 3.14 -2.99
N GLY A 205 -30.80 2.92 -2.02
CA GLY A 205 -31.03 3.85 -0.93
C GLY A 205 -29.79 4.15 -0.08
N PHE A 206 -29.89 5.21 0.71
CA PHE A 206 -28.81 5.68 1.59
C PHE A 206 -28.31 4.56 2.52
N GLY A 207 -27.00 4.34 2.59
CA GLY A 207 -26.37 3.31 3.42
C GLY A 207 -26.13 1.97 2.72
N SER A 208 -26.64 1.73 1.51
CA SER A 208 -26.51 0.44 0.81
C SER A 208 -25.07 0.00 0.59
N ILE A 209 -24.15 0.92 0.29
CA ILE A 209 -22.70 0.65 0.17
C ILE A 209 -22.15 0.14 1.52
N SER A 210 -22.55 0.72 2.64
CA SER A 210 -22.13 0.27 3.96
C SER A 210 -22.66 -1.11 4.29
N TYR A 211 -23.94 -1.38 3.98
CA TYR A 211 -24.52 -2.72 4.17
C TYR A 211 -23.81 -3.77 3.32
N LEU A 212 -23.51 -3.46 2.05
CA LEU A 212 -22.74 -4.35 1.18
C LEU A 212 -21.37 -4.66 1.79
N TYR A 213 -20.65 -3.65 2.26
CA TYR A 213 -19.34 -3.82 2.88
C TYR A 213 -19.36 -4.70 4.14
N PHE A 214 -20.41 -4.59 4.97
CA PHE A 214 -20.58 -5.43 6.15
C PHE A 214 -21.01 -6.86 5.80
N ALA A 215 -21.76 -7.05 4.71
CA ALA A 215 -22.19 -8.37 4.27
C ALA A 215 -21.07 -9.19 3.62
N ASP A 216 -20.08 -8.52 3.01
CA ASP A 216 -18.94 -9.14 2.33
C ASP A 216 -17.80 -9.57 3.30
N ARG A 217 -17.89 -9.21 4.57
CA ARG A 217 -16.94 -9.55 5.63
C ARG A 217 -17.38 -10.66 6.53
#